data_890f30d4f4cce455ec97f0b4daa85c5e
#
_entry.id   890f30d4f4cce455ec97f0b4daa85c5e
#
_cell.length_a   1.000
_cell.length_b   1.000
_cell.length_c   1.000
_cell.angle_alpha   90.00
_cell.angle_beta   90.00
_cell.angle_gamma   90.00
#
_symmetry.space_group_name_H-M   'P 1'
#
loop_
_entity.id
_entity.type
_entity.pdbx_description
1 polymer ?
#
loop_
_entity_poly.entity_id
_entity_poly.type
_entity_poly.pdbx_seq_one_letter_code
_entity_poly.pdbx_strand_id
1 'polypeptide(L)' 'MKNIYDLYRYHELKKRLEKIEEKLDSDWYIPECVFYTLEKEKEDIYNELIRMEREKLVWEI' A
#
# COMPACT_ATOMS: atom_id res chain seq x y z
N MET A 1 1.60 7.47 22.10
CA MET A 1 1.36 6.06 22.35
C MET A 1 0.96 5.34 21.08
N LYS A 2 1.54 4.20 20.85
CA LYS A 2 1.22 3.44 19.66
C LYS A 2 -0.13 2.81 19.75
N ASN A 3 -0.81 2.82 18.63
CA ASN A 3 -2.10 2.18 18.52
C ASN A 3 -1.92 0.87 17.74
N ILE A 4 -2.33 -0.22 18.34
CA ILE A 4 -2.26 -1.52 17.68
C ILE A 4 -3.04 -1.50 16.37
N TYR A 5 -4.09 -0.72 16.35
CA TYR A 5 -4.93 -0.56 15.17
C TYR A 5 -4.14 0.02 14.00
N ASP A 6 -3.32 1.03 14.29
CA ASP A 6 -2.51 1.66 13.25
C ASP A 6 -1.45 0.72 12.72
N LEU A 7 -0.86 -0.07 13.59
CA LEU A 7 0.12 -1.05 13.17
C LEU A 7 -0.52 -2.13 12.29
N TYR A 8 -1.70 -2.57 12.65
CA TYR A 8 -2.43 -3.54 11.87
C TYR A 8 -2.76 -2.99 10.48
N ARG A 9 -3.24 -1.75 10.45
CA ARG A 9 -3.56 -1.09 9.19
C ARG A 9 -2.33 -0.93 8.31
N TYR A 10 -1.21 -0.60 8.91
CA TYR A 10 0.04 -0.45 8.18
C TYR A 10 0.42 -1.76 7.48
N HIS A 11 0.34 -2.87 8.19
CA HIS A 11 0.65 -4.16 7.61
C HIS A 11 -0.34 -4.56 6.53
N GLU A 12 -1.59 -4.22 6.72
CA GLU A 12 -2.62 -4.50 5.73
C GLU A 12 -2.35 -3.72 4.44
N LEU A 13 -2.00 -2.47 4.57
CA LEU A 13 -1.67 -1.64 3.42
C LEU A 13 -0.44 -2.16 2.68
N LYS A 14 0.57 -2.56 3.43
CA LYS A 14 1.77 -3.14 2.82
C LYS A 14 1.46 -4.42 2.07
N LYS A 15 0.65 -5.27 2.64
CA LYS A 15 0.23 -6.50 1.98
C LYS A 15 -0.51 -6.21 0.68
N ARG A 16 -1.38 -5.23 0.74
CA ARG A 16 -2.18 -4.86 -0.42
C ARG A 16 -1.29 -4.30 -1.52
N LEU A 17 -0.35 -3.46 -1.14
CA LEU A 17 0.60 -2.90 -2.08
C LEU A 17 1.43 -4.00 -2.73
N GLU A 18 1.88 -4.96 -1.96
CA GLU A 18 2.65 -6.07 -2.46
C GLU A 18 1.87 -6.86 -3.50
N LYS A 19 0.59 -7.09 -3.24
CA LYS A 19 -0.27 -7.79 -4.18
C LYS A 19 -0.46 -7.03 -5.48
N ILE A 20 -0.61 -5.73 -5.38
CA ILE A 20 -0.76 -4.88 -6.56
C ILE A 20 0.52 -4.91 -7.39
N GLU A 21 1.65 -4.77 -6.75
CA GLU A 21 2.93 -4.80 -7.44
C GLU A 21 3.18 -6.14 -8.10
N GLU A 22 2.84 -7.20 -7.41
CA GLU A 22 2.97 -8.54 -7.95
C GLU A 22 2.11 -8.72 -9.19
N LYS A 23 0.89 -8.24 -9.14
CA LYS A 23 0.00 -8.33 -10.28
C LYS A 23 0.48 -7.52 -11.46
N LEU A 24 0.97 -6.32 -11.21
CA LEU A 24 1.51 -5.47 -12.27
C LEU A 24 2.76 -6.07 -12.90
N ASP A 25 3.53 -6.80 -12.12
CA ASP A 25 4.78 -7.36 -12.57
C ASP A 25 4.60 -8.71 -13.28
N SER A 26 3.70 -9.54 -12.78
CA SER A 26 3.54 -10.88 -13.31
C SER A 26 2.55 -11.01 -14.46
N ASP A 27 1.57 -10.11 -14.54
CA ASP A 27 0.60 -10.15 -15.64
C ASP A 27 1.20 -9.49 -16.86
N TRP A 28 1.43 -10.28 -17.90
CA TRP A 28 2.00 -9.74 -19.14
C TRP A 28 0.97 -8.97 -19.96
N TYR A 29 -0.31 -9.11 -19.65
CA TYR A 29 -1.35 -8.34 -20.31
C TYR A 29 -2.33 -7.82 -19.26
N ILE A 30 -2.42 -6.50 -19.15
CA ILE A 30 -3.37 -5.86 -18.24
C ILE A 30 -4.14 -4.82 -19.04
N PRO A 31 -5.48 -4.91 -19.04
CA PRO A 31 -6.26 -3.87 -19.72
C PRO A 31 -5.95 -2.50 -19.14
N GLU A 32 -5.99 -1.50 -20.02
CA GLU A 32 -5.60 -0.16 -19.64
C GLU A 32 -6.37 0.38 -18.44
N CYS A 33 -7.67 0.15 -18.41
CA CYS A 33 -8.48 0.63 -17.30
C CYS A 33 -8.11 -0.05 -15.97
N VAL A 34 -7.77 -1.33 -16.02
CA VAL A 34 -7.34 -2.04 -14.83
C VAL A 34 -5.98 -1.55 -14.38
N PHE A 35 -5.09 -1.35 -15.32
CA PHE A 35 -3.76 -0.84 -15.03
C PHE A 35 -3.85 0.53 -14.36
N TYR A 36 -4.69 1.40 -14.88
CA TYR A 36 -4.89 2.73 -14.32
C TYR A 36 -5.42 2.67 -12.89
N THR A 37 -6.37 1.79 -12.67
CA THR A 37 -6.97 1.62 -11.36
C THR A 37 -5.95 1.11 -10.35
N LEU A 38 -5.14 0.14 -10.77
CA LEU A 38 -4.11 -0.41 -9.89
C LEU A 38 -3.04 0.61 -9.56
N GLU A 39 -2.64 1.40 -10.53
CA GLU A 39 -1.66 2.46 -10.32
C GLU A 39 -2.16 3.50 -9.34
N LYS A 40 -3.41 3.90 -9.49
CA LYS A 40 -4.00 4.86 -8.60
C LYS A 40 -4.09 4.32 -7.17
N GLU A 41 -4.50 3.09 -7.04
CA GLU A 41 -4.59 2.45 -5.74
C GLU A 41 -3.22 2.34 -5.09
N LYS A 42 -2.23 1.97 -5.88
CA LYS A 42 -0.85 1.88 -5.41
C LYS A 42 -0.38 3.23 -4.89
N GLU A 43 -0.65 4.29 -5.62
CA GLU A 43 -0.27 5.63 -5.21
C GLU A 43 -0.95 6.04 -3.91
N ASP A 44 -2.23 5.74 -3.80
CA ASP A 44 -2.98 6.06 -2.59
C ASP A 44 -2.41 5.32 -1.38
N ILE A 45 -2.03 4.07 -1.57
CA ILE A 45 -1.43 3.29 -0.50
C ILE A 45 -0.08 3.87 -0.10
N TYR A 46 0.74 4.23 -1.06
CA TYR A 46 2.03 4.84 -0.78
C TYR A 46 1.87 6.14 0.02
N ASN A 47 0.94 6.96 -0.39
CA ASN A 47 0.69 8.23 0.32
C ASN A 47 0.25 7.98 1.75
N GLU A 48 -0.59 7.01 1.95
CA GLU A 48 -1.04 6.64 3.28
C GLU A 48 0.10 6.11 4.14
N LEU A 49 0.94 5.26 3.57
CA LEU A 49 2.08 4.72 4.30
C LEU A 49 3.08 5.80 4.68
N ILE A 50 3.35 6.70 3.75
CA ILE A 50 4.27 7.81 4.01
C ILE A 50 3.71 8.69 5.13
N ARG A 51 2.42 8.95 5.09
CA ARG A 51 1.79 9.76 6.12
C ARG A 51 1.89 9.09 7.49
N MET A 52 1.64 7.80 7.53
CA MET A 52 1.73 7.06 8.79
C MET A 52 3.15 7.07 9.35
N GLU A 53 4.14 6.88 8.48
CA GLU A 53 5.53 6.92 8.90
C GLU A 53 5.94 8.32 9.36
N ARG A 54 5.48 9.32 8.64
CA ARG A 54 5.81 10.71 8.97
C ARG A 54 5.22 11.13 10.31
N GLU A 55 4.02 10.70 10.57
CA GLU A 55 3.35 11.02 11.84
C GLU A 55 3.75 10.07 12.96
N LYS A 56 4.61 9.12 12.63
CA LYS A 56 5.09 8.14 13.60
C LYS A 56 3.98 7.33 14.23
N LEU A 57 2.97 7.04 13.43
CA LEU A 57 1.89 6.17 13.87
C LEU A 57 2.34 4.71 13.90
N VAL A 58 3.41 4.42 13.16
CA VAL A 58 4.00 3.10 13.14
C VAL A 58 5.47 3.23 13.51
N TRP A 59 5.91 2.42 14.45
CA TRP A 59 7.28 2.46 14.90
C TRP A 59 7.99 1.16 14.59
N GLU A 60 9.23 1.30 14.22
CA GLU A 60 10.11 0.16 14.16
C GLU A 60 10.91 0.12 15.44
N ILE A 61 10.90 -1.00 16.03
CA ILE A 61 11.60 -1.19 17.29
C ILE A 61 12.94 -1.85 17.06
#